data_7bf1f745ef54b48b8a9c6676a6bb249c
#
_entry.id   7bf1f745ef54b48b8a9c6676a6bb249c
#
_cell.length_a   1.000
_cell.length_b   1.000
_cell.length_c   1.000
_cell.angle_alpha   90.00
_cell.angle_beta   90.00
_cell.angle_gamma   90.00
#
_symmetry.space_group_name_H-M   'P 1'
#
loop_
_entity.id
_entity.type
_entity.pdbx_description
1 polymer ?
#
loop_
_entity_poly.entity_id
_entity_poly.type
_entity_poly.pdbx_seq_one_letter_code
_entity_poly.pdbx_strand_id
1 'polypeptide(L)'
;MESKDRVLRKNAFDSMYNNYKNSEQSTTEIYLSEVKIENEFAKLLNYNSLLDRSTRADESTTKVYDALISSVNKNMKIYHKYHDLRKKVLGLNDYTSYDLYVNIIETADNKKYTIEEARDIILENLSILRRRIYISSKKSIF
;
A
#
# COMPACT_ATOMS: atom_id res chain seq x y z
N MET A 1 6.91 -3.88 12.68
CA MET A 1 7.87 -4.56 11.75
C MET A 1 9.13 -3.74 11.43
N GLU A 2 9.28 -2.54 11.99
CA GLU A 2 10.45 -1.65 11.75
C GLU A 2 11.65 -1.92 12.68
N SER A 3 11.49 -2.78 13.70
CA SER A 3 12.55 -3.09 14.67
C SER A 3 13.83 -3.61 14.00
N LYS A 4 15.00 -3.24 14.52
CA LYS A 4 16.27 -3.81 14.10
C LYS A 4 16.42 -5.29 14.48
N ASP A 5 15.70 -5.75 15.53
CA ASP A 5 15.62 -7.15 15.92
C ASP A 5 14.78 -7.97 14.93
N ARG A 6 15.45 -8.86 14.20
CA ARG A 6 14.82 -9.69 13.18
C ARG A 6 13.84 -10.72 13.74
N VAL A 7 14.11 -11.25 14.94
CA VAL A 7 13.23 -12.22 15.59
C VAL A 7 11.91 -11.55 15.99
N LEU A 8 12.00 -10.33 16.52
CA LEU A 8 10.82 -9.54 16.86
C LEU A 8 10.00 -9.20 15.60
N ARG A 9 10.65 -8.82 14.49
CA ARG A 9 9.94 -8.57 13.21
C ARG A 9 9.21 -9.80 12.71
N LYS A 10 9.91 -10.96 12.69
CA LYS A 10 9.32 -12.23 12.28
C LYS A 10 8.12 -12.61 13.13
N ASN A 11 8.24 -12.52 14.45
CA ASN A 11 7.16 -12.86 15.37
C ASN A 11 5.94 -11.94 15.19
N ALA A 12 6.17 -10.64 14.99
CA ALA A 12 5.09 -9.69 14.70
C ALA A 12 4.41 -9.98 13.35
N PHE A 13 5.19 -10.35 12.32
CA PHE A 13 4.67 -10.75 11.04
C PHE A 13 3.84 -12.03 11.14
N ASP A 14 4.38 -13.06 11.75
CA ASP A 14 3.69 -14.35 11.93
C ASP A 14 2.40 -14.19 12.72
N SER A 15 2.42 -13.40 13.81
CA SER A 15 1.22 -13.11 14.60
C SER A 15 0.12 -12.44 13.77
N MET A 16 0.49 -11.44 12.97
CA MET A 16 -0.46 -10.74 12.11
C MET A 16 -1.04 -11.68 11.05
N TYR A 17 -0.20 -12.42 10.34
CA TYR A 17 -0.66 -13.31 9.26
C TYR A 17 -1.41 -14.54 9.76
N ASN A 18 -1.12 -15.05 10.97
CA ASN A 18 -1.91 -16.12 11.57
C ASN A 18 -3.35 -15.69 11.84
N ASN A 19 -3.59 -14.43 12.20
CA ASN A 19 -4.96 -13.93 12.33
C ASN A 19 -5.71 -13.94 10.98
N TYR A 20 -5.06 -13.53 9.88
CA TYR A 20 -5.68 -13.62 8.55
C TYR A 20 -5.92 -15.08 8.15
N LYS A 21 -4.98 -15.97 8.46
CA LYS A 21 -5.10 -17.39 8.16
C LYS A 21 -6.30 -18.04 8.86
N ASN A 22 -6.64 -17.61 10.07
CA ASN A 22 -7.82 -18.09 10.79
C ASN A 22 -9.14 -17.74 10.09
N SER A 23 -9.16 -16.70 9.26
CA SER A 23 -10.34 -16.26 8.48
C SER A 23 -10.20 -16.56 6.99
N GLU A 24 -9.19 -17.33 6.56
CA GLU A 24 -8.84 -17.55 5.15
C GLU A 24 -10.03 -18.07 4.34
N GLN A 25 -10.73 -19.09 4.85
CA GLN A 25 -11.88 -19.67 4.17
C GLN A 25 -13.00 -18.64 3.96
N SER A 26 -13.41 -17.93 5.02
CA SER A 26 -14.47 -16.93 4.92
C SER A 26 -14.09 -15.78 3.99
N THR A 27 -12.86 -15.29 4.07
CA THR A 27 -12.36 -14.22 3.21
C THR A 27 -12.29 -14.66 1.75
N THR A 28 -11.89 -15.92 1.50
CA THR A 28 -11.86 -16.49 0.15
C THR A 28 -13.26 -16.58 -0.44
N GLU A 29 -14.25 -17.07 0.31
CA GLU A 29 -15.63 -17.18 -0.17
C GLU A 29 -16.25 -15.79 -0.44
N ILE A 30 -15.98 -14.80 0.40
CA ILE A 30 -16.42 -13.42 0.17
C ILE A 30 -15.81 -12.88 -1.13
N TYR A 31 -14.50 -13.04 -1.32
CA TYR A 31 -13.81 -12.57 -2.52
C TYR A 31 -14.34 -13.26 -3.79
N LEU A 32 -14.50 -14.59 -3.76
CA LEU A 32 -15.04 -15.33 -4.91
C LEU A 32 -16.47 -14.93 -5.22
N SER A 33 -17.29 -14.66 -4.21
CA SER A 33 -18.67 -14.18 -4.39
C SER A 33 -18.68 -12.79 -5.03
N GLU A 34 -17.85 -11.89 -4.58
CA GLU A 34 -17.68 -10.54 -5.18
C GLU A 34 -17.27 -10.65 -6.65
N VAL A 35 -16.25 -11.43 -6.96
CA VAL A 35 -15.79 -11.64 -8.36
C VAL A 35 -16.92 -12.20 -9.24
N LYS A 36 -17.71 -13.16 -8.74
CA LYS A 36 -18.86 -13.71 -9.48
C LYS A 36 -19.92 -12.66 -9.76
N ILE A 37 -20.32 -11.94 -8.71
CA ILE A 37 -21.35 -10.88 -8.81
C ILE A 37 -20.92 -9.82 -9.82
N GLU A 38 -19.71 -9.31 -9.71
CA GLU A 38 -19.18 -8.29 -10.60
C GLU A 38 -19.09 -8.74 -12.07
N ASN A 39 -18.74 -10.01 -12.32
CA ASN A 39 -18.76 -10.58 -13.66
C ASN A 39 -20.18 -10.69 -14.23
N GLU A 40 -21.17 -11.09 -13.41
CA GLU A 40 -22.58 -11.14 -13.86
C GLU A 40 -23.13 -9.74 -14.14
N PHE A 41 -22.78 -8.73 -13.33
CA PHE A 41 -23.15 -7.34 -13.60
C PHE A 41 -22.49 -6.82 -14.89
N ALA A 42 -21.24 -7.17 -15.17
CA ALA A 42 -20.59 -6.77 -16.41
C ALA A 42 -21.34 -7.34 -17.64
N LYS A 43 -21.74 -8.62 -17.59
CA LYS A 43 -22.56 -9.25 -18.63
C LYS A 43 -23.93 -8.60 -18.79
N LEU A 44 -24.64 -8.41 -17.67
CA LEU A 44 -25.98 -7.81 -17.65
C LEU A 44 -26.00 -6.41 -18.28
N LEU A 45 -24.94 -5.65 -18.06
CA LEU A 45 -24.75 -4.30 -18.60
C LEU A 45 -24.09 -4.27 -19.99
N ASN A 46 -23.95 -5.43 -20.65
CA ASN A 46 -23.38 -5.58 -21.99
C ASN A 46 -21.92 -5.07 -22.13
N TYR A 47 -21.11 -5.17 -21.08
CA TYR A 47 -19.67 -4.96 -21.18
C TYR A 47 -18.99 -6.23 -21.71
N ASN A 48 -17.87 -6.07 -22.43
CA ASN A 48 -17.12 -7.21 -22.96
C ASN A 48 -16.48 -8.06 -21.85
N SER A 49 -16.16 -7.44 -20.72
CA SER A 49 -15.56 -8.10 -19.54
C SER A 49 -15.70 -7.23 -18.30
N LEU A 50 -15.43 -7.79 -17.13
CA LEU A 50 -15.30 -7.02 -15.90
C LEU A 50 -14.20 -5.96 -16.00
N LEU A 51 -13.07 -6.29 -16.64
CA LEU A 51 -11.99 -5.33 -16.87
C LEU A 51 -12.45 -4.15 -17.74
N ASP A 52 -13.20 -4.41 -18.83
CA ASP A 52 -13.77 -3.36 -19.69
C ASP A 52 -14.69 -2.43 -18.88
N ARG A 53 -15.58 -3.01 -18.03
CA ARG A 53 -16.45 -2.25 -17.15
C ARG A 53 -15.67 -1.39 -16.16
N SER A 54 -14.70 -1.96 -15.47
CA SER A 54 -13.90 -1.25 -14.46
C SER A 54 -13.08 -0.11 -15.07
N THR A 55 -12.42 -0.36 -16.20
CA THR A 55 -11.61 0.69 -16.86
C THR A 55 -12.46 1.82 -17.40
N ARG A 56 -13.68 1.55 -17.90
CA ARG A 56 -14.60 2.61 -18.33
C ARG A 56 -15.14 3.45 -17.20
N ALA A 57 -15.34 2.86 -16.02
CA ALA A 57 -15.74 3.61 -14.82
C ALA A 57 -14.67 4.67 -14.44
N ASP A 58 -13.40 4.37 -14.71
CA ASP A 58 -12.26 5.27 -14.51
C ASP A 58 -11.91 6.13 -15.75
N GLU A 59 -12.84 6.26 -16.71
CA GLU A 59 -12.65 6.98 -17.98
C GLU A 59 -11.40 6.51 -18.75
N SER A 60 -11.05 5.23 -18.63
CA SER A 60 -9.86 4.61 -19.20
C SER A 60 -10.22 3.45 -20.13
N THR A 61 -9.23 2.71 -20.59
CA THR A 61 -9.41 1.55 -21.49
C THR A 61 -8.56 0.36 -21.04
N THR A 62 -8.96 -0.85 -21.44
CA THR A 62 -8.17 -2.06 -21.23
C THR A 62 -6.76 -1.96 -21.81
N LYS A 63 -6.58 -1.21 -22.91
CA LYS A 63 -5.26 -0.97 -23.52
C LYS A 63 -4.34 -0.19 -22.58
N VAL A 64 -4.87 0.80 -21.86
CA VAL A 64 -4.09 1.56 -20.86
C VAL A 64 -3.70 0.66 -19.70
N TYR A 65 -4.62 -0.18 -19.24
CA TYR A 65 -4.37 -1.17 -18.20
C TYR A 65 -3.24 -2.14 -18.62
N ASP A 66 -3.33 -2.73 -19.83
CA ASP A 66 -2.33 -3.65 -20.35
C ASP A 66 -0.96 -2.98 -20.53
N ALA A 67 -0.95 -1.72 -21.00
CA ALA A 67 0.27 -0.93 -21.12
C ALA A 67 0.93 -0.68 -19.77
N LEU A 68 0.15 -0.39 -18.72
CA LEU A 68 0.64 -0.23 -17.36
C LEU A 68 1.29 -1.52 -16.85
N ILE A 69 0.59 -2.65 -16.94
CA ILE A 69 1.12 -3.97 -16.51
C ILE A 69 2.40 -4.33 -17.27
N SER A 70 2.39 -4.14 -18.61
CA SER A 70 3.56 -4.38 -19.45
C SER A 70 4.75 -3.51 -19.04
N SER A 71 4.50 -2.23 -18.78
CA SER A 71 5.54 -1.27 -18.36
C SER A 71 6.15 -1.65 -17.00
N VAL A 72 5.31 -2.02 -16.02
CA VAL A 72 5.78 -2.48 -14.71
C VAL A 72 6.62 -3.73 -14.86
N ASN A 73 6.12 -4.76 -15.57
CA ASN A 73 6.84 -6.02 -15.77
C ASN A 73 8.20 -5.81 -16.45
N LYS A 74 8.26 -4.92 -17.44
CA LYS A 74 9.50 -4.58 -18.15
C LYS A 74 10.56 -3.97 -17.23
N ASN A 75 10.12 -3.27 -16.18
CA ASN A 75 10.99 -2.58 -15.23
C ASN A 75 11.23 -3.35 -13.92
N MET A 76 10.67 -4.55 -13.74
CA MET A 76 10.82 -5.36 -12.53
C MET A 76 12.27 -5.63 -12.13
N LYS A 77 13.20 -5.66 -13.10
CA LYS A 77 14.64 -5.82 -12.83
C LYS A 77 15.21 -4.70 -11.93
N ILE A 78 14.67 -3.48 -12.02
CA ILE A 78 15.09 -2.35 -11.18
C ILE A 78 14.62 -2.58 -9.75
N TYR A 79 13.38 -3.05 -9.59
CA TYR A 79 12.81 -3.40 -8.30
C TYR A 79 13.61 -4.52 -7.61
N HIS A 80 13.96 -5.57 -8.34
CA HIS A 80 14.80 -6.64 -7.81
C HIS A 80 16.18 -6.14 -7.37
N LYS A 81 16.84 -5.28 -8.16
CA LYS A 81 18.11 -4.65 -7.76
C LYS A 81 18.01 -3.87 -6.46
N TYR A 82 16.90 -3.17 -6.25
CA TYR A 82 16.67 -2.45 -5.00
C TYR A 82 16.57 -3.41 -3.80
N HIS A 83 15.84 -4.52 -3.94
CA HIS A 83 15.75 -5.53 -2.88
C HIS A 83 17.09 -6.25 -2.63
N ASP A 84 17.86 -6.52 -3.68
CA ASP A 84 19.23 -7.06 -3.54
C ASP A 84 20.15 -6.09 -2.77
N LEU A 85 20.04 -4.81 -3.04
CA LEU A 85 20.75 -3.77 -2.29
C LEU A 85 20.32 -3.77 -0.82
N ARG A 86 19.02 -3.78 -0.54
CA ARG A 86 18.51 -3.86 0.83
C ARG A 86 19.03 -5.08 1.57
N LYS A 87 18.97 -6.26 0.93
CA LYS A 87 19.51 -7.51 1.46
C LYS A 87 20.98 -7.37 1.87
N LYS A 88 21.80 -6.77 1.01
CA LYS A 88 23.22 -6.54 1.26
C LYS A 88 23.46 -5.58 2.42
N VAL A 89 22.77 -4.44 2.43
CA VAL A 89 22.91 -3.42 3.48
C VAL A 89 22.50 -3.96 4.85
N LEU A 90 21.44 -4.77 4.89
CA LEU A 90 20.97 -5.40 6.13
C LEU A 90 21.81 -6.63 6.55
N GLY A 91 22.78 -7.05 5.75
CA GLY A 91 23.64 -8.21 6.05
C GLY A 91 22.89 -9.55 6.09
N LEU A 92 21.80 -9.68 5.33
CA LEU A 92 20.92 -10.85 5.37
C LEU A 92 21.32 -11.89 4.33
N ASN A 93 21.32 -13.18 4.72
CA ASN A 93 21.48 -14.29 3.78
C ASN A 93 20.18 -14.58 3.01
N ASP A 94 19.04 -14.38 3.64
CA ASP A 94 17.70 -14.43 3.06
C ASP A 94 17.00 -13.10 3.34
N TYR A 95 16.18 -12.64 2.39
CA TYR A 95 15.41 -11.40 2.49
C TYR A 95 13.93 -11.72 2.29
N THR A 96 13.14 -11.37 3.27
CA THR A 96 11.72 -11.77 3.34
C THR A 96 10.81 -10.58 3.59
N SER A 97 9.48 -10.82 3.52
CA SER A 97 8.48 -9.78 3.68
C SER A 97 8.56 -9.02 5.02
N TYR A 98 8.99 -9.66 6.10
CA TYR A 98 9.17 -8.99 7.40
C TYR A 98 10.43 -8.11 7.47
N ASP A 99 11.28 -8.12 6.44
CA ASP A 99 12.47 -7.27 6.34
C ASP A 99 12.23 -6.00 5.51
N LEU A 100 11.03 -5.87 4.88
CA LEU A 100 10.69 -4.75 4.00
C LEU A 100 10.64 -3.39 4.70
N TYR A 101 10.26 -3.35 5.96
CA TYR A 101 9.99 -2.11 6.70
C TYR A 101 11.17 -1.60 7.52
N VAL A 102 12.28 -2.32 7.53
CA VAL A 102 13.48 -1.89 8.27
C VAL A 102 14.15 -0.75 7.54
N ASN A 103 14.46 0.33 8.26
CA ASN A 103 15.23 1.42 7.72
C ASN A 103 16.67 0.97 7.42
N ILE A 104 17.10 1.16 6.17
CA ILE A 104 18.46 0.87 5.71
C ILE A 104 19.40 2.06 5.85
N ILE A 105 18.85 3.25 6.07
CA ILE A 105 19.58 4.49 6.30
C ILE A 105 19.36 4.87 7.76
N GLU A 106 20.42 5.00 8.52
CA GLU A 106 20.35 5.62 9.84
C GLU A 106 20.22 7.12 9.64
N THR A 107 19.00 7.63 9.73
CA THR A 107 18.83 9.08 9.82
C THR A 107 19.24 9.53 11.22
N ALA A 108 20.12 10.51 11.28
CA ALA A 108 20.55 11.10 12.55
C ALA A 108 19.37 11.74 13.32
N ASP A 109 18.28 11.96 12.66
CA ASP A 109 17.10 12.63 13.20
C ASP A 109 15.98 11.62 13.47
N ASN A 110 16.06 10.93 14.60
CA ASN A 110 14.96 10.15 15.19
C ASN A 110 14.00 11.06 15.98
N LYS A 111 13.79 12.30 15.53
CA LYS A 111 12.88 13.23 16.20
C LYS A 111 11.48 12.62 16.21
N LYS A 112 11.00 12.35 17.39
CA LYS A 112 9.60 11.99 17.61
C LYS A 112 8.83 13.28 17.82
N TYR A 113 7.78 13.44 17.06
CA TYR A 113 6.87 14.56 17.20
C TYR A 113 5.73 14.16 18.13
N THR A 114 5.34 15.08 19.03
CA THR A 114 4.07 14.94 19.75
C THR A 114 2.90 15.17 18.80
N ILE A 115 1.69 14.78 19.22
CA ILE A 115 0.48 15.02 18.43
C ILE A 115 0.29 16.52 18.19
N GLU A 116 0.59 17.33 19.20
CA GLU A 116 0.49 18.79 19.15
C GLU A 116 1.49 19.39 18.16
N GLU A 117 2.74 18.98 18.20
CA GLU A 117 3.77 19.40 17.25
C GLU A 117 3.42 19.02 15.81
N ALA A 118 2.97 17.76 15.60
CA ALA A 118 2.56 17.31 14.27
C ALA A 118 1.37 18.12 13.74
N ARG A 119 0.36 18.38 14.58
CA ARG A 119 -0.77 19.26 14.27
C ARG A 119 -0.33 20.64 13.83
N ASP A 120 0.56 21.27 14.62
CA ASP A 120 0.99 22.65 14.38
C ASP A 120 1.79 22.75 13.07
N ILE A 121 2.65 21.78 12.78
CA ILE A 121 3.36 21.67 11.49
C ILE A 121 2.37 21.51 10.33
N ILE A 122 1.35 20.66 10.47
CA ILE A 122 0.34 20.46 9.43
C ILE A 122 -0.44 21.78 9.20
N LEU A 123 -0.89 22.42 10.26
CA LEU A 123 -1.64 23.68 10.16
C LEU A 123 -0.81 24.81 9.56
N GLU A 124 0.47 24.91 9.89
CA GLU A 124 1.39 25.88 9.31
C GLU A 124 1.52 25.64 7.79
N ASN A 125 1.78 24.41 7.36
CA ASN A 125 1.87 24.07 5.94
C ASN A 125 0.55 24.31 5.19
N LEU A 126 -0.60 24.01 5.81
CA LEU A 126 -1.91 24.28 5.23
C LEU A 126 -2.29 25.76 5.20
N SER A 127 -1.60 26.62 5.95
CA SER A 127 -1.86 28.08 5.96
C SER A 127 -1.60 28.74 4.60
N ILE A 128 -0.73 28.13 3.77
CA ILE A 128 -0.42 28.56 2.40
C ILE A 128 -1.62 28.36 1.47
N LEU A 129 -2.52 27.44 1.82
CA LEU A 129 -3.73 27.14 1.04
C LEU A 129 -4.80 28.23 1.27
N ARG A 130 -5.79 28.29 0.37
CA ARG A 130 -6.90 29.25 0.49
C ARG A 130 -7.55 29.15 1.88
N ARG A 131 -7.86 30.30 2.48
CA ARG A 131 -8.45 30.45 3.84
C ARG A 131 -9.57 29.43 4.14
N ARG A 132 -10.38 29.07 3.15
CA ARG A 132 -11.48 28.12 3.29
C ARG A 132 -10.98 26.69 3.61
N ILE A 133 -9.90 26.25 2.96
CA ILE A 133 -9.30 24.92 3.18
C ILE A 133 -8.64 24.88 4.56
N TYR A 134 -7.89 25.91 4.92
CA TYR A 134 -7.26 26.02 6.23
C TYR A 134 -8.27 25.96 7.39
N ILE A 135 -9.39 26.71 7.31
CA ILE A 135 -10.44 26.68 8.33
C ILE A 135 -11.12 25.31 8.41
N SER A 136 -11.38 24.66 7.27
CA SER A 136 -11.97 23.31 7.24
C SER A 136 -11.04 22.27 7.89
N SER A 137 -9.76 22.30 7.55
CA SER A 137 -8.76 21.40 8.11
C SER A 137 -8.60 21.57 9.62
N LYS A 138 -8.60 22.81 10.10
CA LYS A 138 -8.53 23.11 11.55
C LYS A 138 -9.71 22.52 12.33
N LYS A 139 -10.90 22.36 11.71
CA LYS A 139 -12.09 21.77 12.34
C LYS A 139 -12.09 20.23 12.31
N SER A 140 -11.36 19.60 11.39
CA SER A 140 -11.38 18.14 11.19
C SER A 140 -10.20 17.41 11.85
N ILE A 141 -9.21 18.14 12.36
CA ILE A 141 -8.05 17.55 13.06
C ILE A 141 -8.33 17.40 14.59
N PHE A 142 -9.58 17.67 15.02
CA PHE A 142 -10.05 17.50 16.41
C PHE A 142 -11.36 16.74 16.44
#